data_ee750051ed5ba4516bb49f2d450a2b5d
#
_entry.id   ee750051ed5ba4516bb49f2d450a2b5d
#
_cell.length_a   1.000
_cell.length_b   1.000
_cell.length_c   1.000
_cell.angle_alpha   90.00
_cell.angle_beta   90.00
_cell.angle_gamma   90.00
#
_symmetry.space_group_name_H-M   'P 1'
#
loop_
_entity.id
_entity.type
_entity.pdbx_description
1 polymer ?
#
loop_
_entity_poly.entity_id
_entity_poly.type
_entity_poly.pdbx_seq_one_letter_code
_entity_poly.pdbx_strand_id
1 'polypeptide(L)'
;MADRVTVIGWDGSPLTDAARAALGAATLVAGAAHHLALPEVPAAAERIRLGSVSLAARRIAAHRGTAVVLADGDPGFFGVVRILRAPEFGLEVEVVPAVSSVAAAFARAGMPWDDAEVVVAHPRTLRRAVNVCRAHTKVAVLTSPGAGPAELGLLMEGVHRSFVICEELGTEHEQVTVVTSDKAADHTWRDPNVVIVIGGPVAAGDSAGWIAGRNPSAGPRGWTLPAGEYGGDLGEGEREPVRTGQLARLGPGLGDLVWDIGCGSGAFATDAARAGAAVIAVDHDRHACARTDAAARRHGVQMQIVHGAAPQILENLPEPDVVRVGGGGAAVVSAVADRRPQRIVTHAATRDAAELVGRNLTEHGYRVECALLQSVELDTRAWTEKERSVAFLLSGVLPARGR
;
A
#
# COMPACT_ATOMS: atom_id res chain seq x y z
N MET A 1 -11.74 36.16 18.70
CA MET A 1 -11.07 35.17 17.84
C MET A 1 -11.38 33.80 18.41
N ALA A 2 -11.97 32.91 17.64
CA ALA A 2 -12.04 31.51 18.05
C ALA A 2 -10.71 30.89 17.66
N ASP A 3 -9.71 31.18 18.45
CA ASP A 3 -8.36 30.74 18.14
C ASP A 3 -8.14 29.26 18.56
N ARG A 4 -9.13 28.69 19.28
CA ARG A 4 -9.05 27.34 19.85
C ARG A 4 -10.26 26.48 19.48
N VAL A 5 -10.00 25.29 18.97
CA VAL A 5 -11.01 24.26 18.69
C VAL A 5 -10.68 22.97 19.46
N THR A 6 -11.65 22.40 20.16
CA THR A 6 -11.50 21.12 20.84
C THR A 6 -12.01 20.02 19.92
N VAL A 7 -11.18 19.03 19.62
CA VAL A 7 -11.54 17.84 18.84
C VAL A 7 -11.71 16.67 19.80
N ILE A 8 -12.92 16.14 19.88
CA ILE A 8 -13.27 15.04 20.79
C ILE A 8 -13.46 13.78 19.98
N GLY A 9 -12.69 12.74 20.30
CA GLY A 9 -12.89 11.39 19.82
C GLY A 9 -14.09 10.73 20.51
N TRP A 10 -14.79 9.90 19.77
CA TRP A 10 -15.89 9.10 20.32
C TRP A 10 -15.81 7.66 19.76
N ASP A 11 -15.87 6.69 20.66
CA ASP A 11 -15.75 5.26 20.36
C ASP A 11 -17.02 4.46 20.78
N GLY A 12 -18.13 5.15 21.00
CA GLY A 12 -19.36 4.57 21.50
C GLY A 12 -19.47 4.54 23.05
N SER A 13 -18.37 4.76 23.76
CA SER A 13 -18.34 4.85 25.22
C SER A 13 -18.91 6.17 25.73
N PRO A 14 -19.38 6.24 26.98
CA PRO A 14 -19.77 7.50 27.60
C PRO A 14 -18.62 8.50 27.55
N LEU A 15 -18.92 9.74 27.20
CA LEU A 15 -17.92 10.81 27.13
C LEU A 15 -17.25 11.02 28.50
N THR A 16 -15.95 11.28 28.50
CA THR A 16 -15.21 11.67 29.72
C THR A 16 -15.73 13.00 30.28
N ASP A 17 -15.46 13.30 31.54
CA ASP A 17 -15.87 14.57 32.15
C ASP A 17 -15.29 15.78 31.41
N ALA A 18 -14.05 15.66 30.94
CA ALA A 18 -13.40 16.70 30.14
C ALA A 18 -14.11 16.91 28.79
N ALA A 19 -14.47 15.80 28.10
CA ALA A 19 -15.19 15.86 26.84
C ALA A 19 -16.59 16.46 27.02
N ARG A 20 -17.32 16.06 28.07
CA ARG A 20 -18.64 16.61 28.42
C ARG A 20 -18.57 18.11 28.73
N ALA A 21 -17.57 18.53 29.50
CA ALA A 21 -17.39 19.94 29.84
C ALA A 21 -17.09 20.78 28.59
N ALA A 22 -16.19 20.31 27.72
CA ALA A 22 -15.86 20.99 26.48
C ALA A 22 -17.07 21.07 25.54
N LEU A 23 -17.80 19.95 25.37
CA LEU A 23 -19.00 19.88 24.53
C LEU A 23 -20.14 20.76 25.07
N GLY A 24 -20.37 20.76 26.39
CA GLY A 24 -21.39 21.57 27.04
C GLY A 24 -21.15 23.08 26.93
N ALA A 25 -19.89 23.50 26.79
CA ALA A 25 -19.51 24.91 26.58
C ALA A 25 -19.51 25.31 25.08
N ALA A 26 -19.78 24.37 24.16
CA ALA A 26 -19.69 24.63 22.73
C ALA A 26 -20.83 25.51 22.21
N THR A 27 -20.49 26.53 21.44
CA THR A 27 -21.42 27.35 20.66
C THR A 27 -21.49 26.92 19.21
N LEU A 28 -20.53 26.11 18.75
CA LEU A 28 -20.53 25.45 17.45
C LEU A 28 -20.06 24.01 17.64
N VAL A 29 -20.80 23.04 17.08
CA VAL A 29 -20.43 21.62 17.07
C VAL A 29 -20.44 21.11 15.63
N ALA A 30 -19.30 20.53 15.21
CA ALA A 30 -19.17 19.88 13.93
C ALA A 30 -18.97 18.35 14.13
N GLY A 31 -19.63 17.53 13.31
CA GLY A 31 -19.52 16.07 13.42
C GLY A 31 -20.36 15.34 12.38
N ALA A 32 -20.28 14.01 12.36
CA ALA A 32 -21.20 13.18 11.60
C ALA A 32 -22.63 13.30 12.15
N ALA A 33 -23.62 12.78 11.43
CA ALA A 33 -25.02 12.88 11.85
C ALA A 33 -25.28 12.24 13.24
N HIS A 34 -24.68 11.07 13.49
CA HIS A 34 -24.79 10.37 14.78
C HIS A 34 -24.13 11.14 15.92
N HIS A 35 -22.99 11.80 15.67
CA HIS A 35 -22.35 12.68 16.66
C HIS A 35 -23.22 13.87 17.06
N LEU A 36 -23.84 14.50 16.05
CA LEU A 36 -24.71 15.66 16.29
C LEU A 36 -26.03 15.29 16.97
N ALA A 37 -26.37 14.00 17.01
CA ALA A 37 -27.54 13.45 17.70
C ALA A 37 -27.27 13.10 19.18
N LEU A 38 -26.01 13.15 19.63
CA LEU A 38 -25.67 12.87 21.03
C LEU A 38 -26.42 13.82 21.96
N PRO A 39 -26.99 13.30 23.08
CA PRO A 39 -27.77 14.12 24.02
C PRO A 39 -26.95 15.22 24.69
N GLU A 40 -25.65 15.08 24.76
CA GLU A 40 -24.71 16.06 25.33
C GLU A 40 -24.45 17.26 24.40
N VAL A 41 -24.84 17.20 23.11
CA VAL A 41 -24.70 18.32 22.18
C VAL A 41 -25.69 19.43 22.54
N PRO A 42 -25.25 20.65 22.91
CA PRO A 42 -26.15 21.72 23.31
C PRO A 42 -27.17 22.05 22.22
N ALA A 43 -28.45 22.18 22.60
CA ALA A 43 -29.52 22.50 21.66
C ALA A 43 -29.32 23.88 20.97
N ALA A 44 -28.67 24.82 21.66
CA ALA A 44 -28.41 26.17 21.18
C ALA A 44 -27.14 26.26 20.31
N ALA A 45 -26.31 25.22 20.24
CA ALA A 45 -25.09 25.23 19.45
C ALA A 45 -25.39 25.18 17.94
N GLU A 46 -24.64 25.95 17.17
CA GLU A 46 -24.63 25.82 15.71
C GLU A 46 -24.11 24.42 15.33
N ARG A 47 -24.79 23.72 14.43
CA ARG A 47 -24.44 22.36 14.04
C ARG A 47 -23.92 22.34 12.61
N ILE A 48 -22.72 21.76 12.41
CA ILE A 48 -22.12 21.54 11.09
C ILE A 48 -22.02 20.04 10.86
N ARG A 49 -22.78 19.51 9.91
CA ARG A 49 -22.59 18.12 9.45
C ARG A 49 -21.31 18.03 8.64
N LEU A 50 -20.35 17.22 9.09
CA LEU A 50 -19.08 17.02 8.41
C LEU A 50 -19.30 16.22 7.12
N GLY A 51 -19.13 16.88 5.98
CA GLY A 51 -18.97 16.25 4.66
C GLY A 51 -17.58 16.55 4.12
N SER A 52 -17.19 17.83 4.08
CA SER A 52 -15.82 18.25 3.75
C SER A 52 -15.18 18.89 4.98
N VAL A 53 -14.13 18.27 5.51
CA VAL A 53 -13.41 18.79 6.68
C VAL A 53 -12.78 20.16 6.40
N SER A 54 -12.27 20.40 5.19
CA SER A 54 -11.68 21.69 4.82
C SER A 54 -12.71 22.83 4.79
N LEU A 55 -13.96 22.56 4.33
CA LEU A 55 -15.03 23.55 4.38
C LEU A 55 -15.47 23.83 5.82
N ALA A 56 -15.57 22.78 6.65
CA ALA A 56 -15.87 22.91 8.06
C ALA A 56 -14.77 23.70 8.79
N ALA A 57 -13.50 23.46 8.50
CA ALA A 57 -12.36 24.15 9.08
C ALA A 57 -12.40 25.66 8.82
N ARG A 58 -12.72 26.09 7.60
CA ARG A 58 -12.92 27.52 7.27
C ARG A 58 -14.03 28.16 8.09
N ARG A 59 -15.15 27.44 8.26
CA ARG A 59 -16.29 27.94 9.04
C ARG A 59 -15.96 28.00 10.54
N ILE A 60 -15.27 26.98 11.06
CA ILE A 60 -14.78 26.94 12.43
C ILE A 60 -13.81 28.10 12.69
N ALA A 61 -12.87 28.35 11.79
CA ALA A 61 -11.90 29.43 11.90
C ALA A 61 -12.56 30.83 11.89
N ALA A 62 -13.70 30.97 11.18
CA ALA A 62 -14.47 32.19 11.15
C ALA A 62 -15.44 32.37 12.35
N HIS A 63 -15.65 31.28 13.13
CA HIS A 63 -16.61 31.29 14.24
C HIS A 63 -16.05 32.12 15.43
N ARG A 64 -16.92 32.86 16.10
CA ARG A 64 -16.60 33.60 17.29
C ARG A 64 -17.28 32.94 18.50
N GLY A 65 -16.54 32.08 19.18
CA GLY A 65 -17.04 31.31 20.31
C GLY A 65 -16.30 29.99 20.46
N THR A 66 -16.81 29.10 21.30
CA THR A 66 -16.19 27.81 21.55
C THR A 66 -16.64 26.82 20.48
N ALA A 67 -15.69 26.30 19.69
CA ALA A 67 -15.94 25.30 18.66
C ALA A 67 -15.49 23.92 19.14
N VAL A 68 -16.36 22.91 18.90
CA VAL A 68 -16.05 21.50 19.17
C VAL A 68 -16.24 20.71 17.88
N VAL A 69 -15.31 19.78 17.61
CA VAL A 69 -15.42 18.81 16.53
C VAL A 69 -15.47 17.42 17.11
N LEU A 70 -16.48 16.65 16.75
CA LEU A 70 -16.64 15.23 17.11
C LEU A 70 -16.16 14.36 15.97
N ALA A 71 -15.39 13.32 16.27
CA ALA A 71 -14.86 12.36 15.31
C ALA A 71 -14.94 10.94 15.86
N ASP A 72 -15.12 9.95 14.97
CA ASP A 72 -15.09 8.54 15.35
C ASP A 72 -13.68 8.13 15.79
N GLY A 73 -13.59 7.39 16.89
CA GLY A 73 -12.35 6.85 17.44
C GLY A 73 -11.33 7.91 17.83
N ASP A 74 -10.06 7.72 17.47
CA ASP A 74 -8.99 8.68 17.75
C ASP A 74 -8.89 9.73 16.62
N PRO A 75 -9.20 11.01 16.90
CA PRO A 75 -9.17 12.07 15.89
C PRO A 75 -7.76 12.43 15.43
N GLY A 76 -6.72 12.00 16.14
CA GLY A 76 -5.31 12.17 15.77
C GLY A 76 -4.84 11.16 14.71
N PHE A 77 -5.57 10.03 14.57
CA PHE A 77 -5.18 8.93 13.69
C PHE A 77 -5.91 9.01 12.34
N PHE A 78 -5.24 9.48 11.29
CA PHE A 78 -5.80 9.79 9.95
C PHE A 78 -6.98 10.75 9.95
N GLY A 79 -7.14 11.51 11.03
CA GLY A 79 -8.36 12.22 11.30
C GLY A 79 -8.34 13.71 10.95
N VAL A 80 -9.39 14.34 11.42
CA VAL A 80 -9.73 15.74 11.24
C VAL A 80 -8.66 16.70 11.78
N VAL A 81 -7.90 16.30 12.79
CA VAL A 81 -6.84 17.11 13.44
C VAL A 81 -5.81 17.61 12.45
N ARG A 82 -5.37 16.74 11.51
CA ARG A 82 -4.37 17.15 10.50
C ARG A 82 -4.84 18.32 9.64
N ILE A 83 -6.13 18.32 9.28
CA ILE A 83 -6.71 19.38 8.45
C ILE A 83 -6.92 20.65 9.28
N LEU A 84 -7.47 20.53 10.48
CA LEU A 84 -7.69 21.70 11.36
C LEU A 84 -6.40 22.42 11.72
N ARG A 85 -5.28 21.70 11.86
CA ARG A 85 -3.95 22.25 12.13
C ARG A 85 -3.24 22.82 10.90
N ALA A 86 -3.86 22.82 9.73
CA ALA A 86 -3.25 23.43 8.55
C ALA A 86 -3.05 24.95 8.79
N PRO A 87 -1.86 25.49 8.47
CA PRO A 87 -1.51 26.90 8.79
C PRO A 87 -2.49 27.92 8.25
N GLU A 88 -3.17 27.61 7.17
CA GLU A 88 -4.16 28.48 6.51
C GLU A 88 -5.39 28.77 7.36
N PHE A 89 -5.69 27.94 8.37
CA PHE A 89 -6.83 28.16 9.27
C PHE A 89 -6.47 28.88 10.55
N GLY A 90 -5.19 28.89 10.96
CA GLY A 90 -4.72 29.60 12.16
C GLY A 90 -5.35 29.10 13.47
N LEU A 91 -5.81 27.84 13.51
CA LEU A 91 -6.50 27.26 14.65
C LEU A 91 -5.51 26.61 15.64
N GLU A 92 -5.69 26.91 16.94
CA GLU A 92 -5.11 26.11 18.02
C GLU A 92 -6.03 24.91 18.30
N VAL A 93 -5.50 23.69 18.14
CA VAL A 93 -6.26 22.45 18.25
C VAL A 93 -5.91 21.72 19.53
N GLU A 94 -6.90 21.56 20.40
CA GLU A 94 -6.86 20.67 21.56
C GLU A 94 -7.55 19.33 21.20
N VAL A 95 -7.00 18.21 21.67
CA VAL A 95 -7.52 16.87 21.34
C VAL A 95 -7.87 16.12 22.62
N VAL A 96 -9.10 15.62 22.69
CA VAL A 96 -9.54 14.64 23.67
C VAL A 96 -9.65 13.30 22.96
N PRO A 97 -8.73 12.35 23.16
CA PRO A 97 -8.70 11.09 22.42
C PRO A 97 -9.77 10.13 22.90
N ALA A 98 -10.12 9.18 22.02
CA ALA A 98 -10.86 7.94 22.33
C ALA A 98 -10.11 6.74 21.74
N VAL A 99 -10.61 5.51 21.96
CA VAL A 99 -10.02 4.32 21.38
C VAL A 99 -10.19 4.37 19.87
N SER A 100 -9.08 4.19 19.11
CA SER A 100 -9.17 4.20 17.65
C SER A 100 -10.01 3.03 17.14
N SER A 101 -10.74 3.23 16.05
CA SER A 101 -11.53 2.17 15.41
C SER A 101 -10.67 0.98 14.97
N VAL A 102 -9.39 1.21 14.64
CA VAL A 102 -8.43 0.14 14.36
C VAL A 102 -8.17 -0.71 15.60
N ALA A 103 -7.84 -0.08 16.73
CA ALA A 103 -7.62 -0.81 18.00
C ALA A 103 -8.88 -1.56 18.45
N ALA A 104 -10.06 -0.95 18.31
CA ALA A 104 -11.33 -1.58 18.59
C ALA A 104 -11.58 -2.80 17.68
N ALA A 105 -11.34 -2.70 16.37
CA ALA A 105 -11.48 -3.80 15.41
C ALA A 105 -10.58 -4.99 15.77
N PHE A 106 -9.30 -4.75 16.07
CA PHE A 106 -8.39 -5.81 16.50
C PHE A 106 -8.77 -6.44 17.83
N ALA A 107 -9.29 -5.65 18.78
CA ALA A 107 -9.81 -6.17 20.06
C ALA A 107 -11.00 -7.09 19.83
N ARG A 108 -11.95 -6.74 18.93
CA ARG A 108 -13.09 -7.59 18.56
C ARG A 108 -12.65 -8.86 17.83
N ALA A 109 -11.60 -8.75 17.01
CA ALA A 109 -11.01 -9.90 16.32
C ALA A 109 -10.15 -10.78 17.24
N GLY A 110 -9.83 -10.34 18.46
CA GLY A 110 -8.97 -11.05 19.42
C GLY A 110 -7.52 -11.21 18.92
N MET A 111 -7.01 -10.24 18.15
CA MET A 111 -5.70 -10.33 17.52
C MET A 111 -4.77 -9.17 17.95
N PRO A 112 -3.45 -9.43 18.08
CA PRO A 112 -2.45 -8.35 18.18
C PRO A 112 -2.35 -7.62 16.82
N TRP A 113 -1.88 -6.37 16.85
CA TRP A 113 -1.79 -5.53 15.66
C TRP A 113 -0.50 -4.69 15.54
N ASP A 114 0.47 -4.95 16.39
CA ASP A 114 1.79 -4.36 16.33
C ASP A 114 2.56 -4.71 15.03
N ASP A 115 2.18 -5.81 14.38
CA ASP A 115 2.69 -6.29 13.09
C ASP A 115 1.78 -5.92 11.89
N ALA A 116 0.73 -5.14 12.09
CA ALA A 116 -0.22 -4.77 11.05
C ALA A 116 0.14 -3.45 10.37
N GLU A 117 0.03 -3.42 9.04
CA GLU A 117 -0.02 -2.15 8.31
C GLU A 117 -1.41 -1.53 8.46
N VAL A 118 -1.48 -0.21 8.50
CA VAL A 118 -2.77 0.50 8.57
C VAL A 118 -2.89 1.46 7.39
N VAL A 119 -3.97 1.33 6.64
CA VAL A 119 -4.22 2.14 5.45
C VAL A 119 -5.62 2.75 5.46
N VAL A 120 -5.79 3.86 4.77
CA VAL A 120 -7.09 4.46 4.50
C VAL A 120 -7.49 4.16 3.06
N ALA A 121 -8.63 3.53 2.87
CA ALA A 121 -9.26 3.34 1.57
C ALA A 121 -10.26 4.48 1.31
N HIS A 122 -9.98 5.24 0.28
CA HIS A 122 -10.87 6.27 -0.28
C HIS A 122 -10.93 6.03 -1.80
N PRO A 123 -11.99 6.35 -2.52
CA PRO A 123 -12.09 6.07 -3.96
C PRO A 123 -10.86 6.49 -4.79
N ARG A 124 -10.18 7.59 -4.40
CA ARG A 124 -8.94 8.04 -5.06
C ARG A 124 -7.69 7.24 -4.70
N THR A 125 -7.67 6.54 -3.57
CA THR A 125 -6.51 5.80 -3.04
C THR A 125 -6.78 4.31 -2.94
N LEU A 126 -7.98 3.85 -3.30
CA LEU A 126 -8.44 2.47 -3.16
C LEU A 126 -7.45 1.47 -3.76
N ARG A 127 -6.97 1.73 -4.98
CA ARG A 127 -6.00 0.87 -5.65
C ARG A 127 -4.70 0.71 -4.84
N ARG A 128 -4.19 1.78 -4.23
CA ARG A 128 -3.00 1.72 -3.37
C ARG A 128 -3.28 0.94 -2.08
N ALA A 129 -4.44 1.12 -1.47
CA ALA A 129 -4.84 0.34 -0.31
C ALA A 129 -4.92 -1.16 -0.63
N VAL A 130 -5.51 -1.53 -1.77
CA VAL A 130 -5.54 -2.91 -2.28
C VAL A 130 -4.12 -3.45 -2.48
N ASN A 131 -3.20 -2.68 -3.05
CA ASN A 131 -1.82 -3.10 -3.24
C ASN A 131 -1.11 -3.37 -1.90
N VAL A 132 -1.36 -2.56 -0.87
CA VAL A 132 -0.88 -2.87 0.49
C VAL A 132 -1.47 -4.18 1.01
N CYS A 133 -2.76 -4.40 0.81
CA CYS A 133 -3.41 -5.66 1.20
C CYS A 133 -2.88 -6.89 0.41
N ARG A 134 -2.40 -6.71 -0.80
CA ARG A 134 -1.73 -7.76 -1.59
C ARG A 134 -0.33 -8.08 -1.06
N ALA A 135 0.41 -7.05 -0.63
CA ALA A 135 1.82 -7.15 -0.24
C ALA A 135 2.03 -7.65 1.19
N HIS A 136 1.06 -7.43 2.09
CA HIS A 136 1.26 -7.67 3.52
C HIS A 136 0.31 -8.75 4.06
N THR A 137 0.77 -9.43 5.11
CA THR A 137 0.02 -10.54 5.74
C THR A 137 -1.11 -10.07 6.64
N LYS A 138 -1.02 -8.86 7.19
CA LYS A 138 -2.01 -8.28 8.08
C LYS A 138 -2.13 -6.78 7.82
N VAL A 139 -3.32 -6.35 7.42
CA VAL A 139 -3.59 -4.94 7.08
C VAL A 139 -4.93 -4.53 7.67
N ALA A 140 -4.95 -3.43 8.41
CA ALA A 140 -6.20 -2.78 8.77
C ALA A 140 -6.55 -1.69 7.76
N VAL A 141 -7.73 -1.74 7.21
CA VAL A 141 -8.23 -0.77 6.23
C VAL A 141 -9.33 0.06 6.88
N LEU A 142 -9.06 1.35 7.04
CA LEU A 142 -10.09 2.34 7.35
C LEU A 142 -10.82 2.68 6.05
N THR A 143 -12.06 2.28 5.95
CA THR A 143 -12.87 2.41 4.74
C THR A 143 -13.57 3.74 4.63
N SER A 144 -14.14 4.01 3.48
CA SER A 144 -15.06 5.12 3.24
C SER A 144 -16.08 4.72 2.17
N PRO A 145 -17.22 5.45 2.04
CA PRO A 145 -18.20 5.17 0.99
C PRO A 145 -17.58 5.08 -0.40
N GLY A 146 -17.85 3.99 -1.13
CA GLY A 146 -17.26 3.66 -2.44
C GLY A 146 -15.82 3.14 -2.39
N ALA A 147 -15.31 2.81 -1.21
CA ALA A 147 -14.04 2.14 -0.96
C ALA A 147 -14.15 1.23 0.28
N GLY A 148 -15.21 0.46 0.33
CA GLY A 148 -15.56 -0.46 1.40
C GLY A 148 -15.12 -1.89 1.14
N PRO A 149 -15.63 -2.84 1.98
CA PRO A 149 -15.24 -4.25 1.88
C PRO A 149 -15.55 -4.88 0.51
N ALA A 150 -16.66 -4.51 -0.13
CA ALA A 150 -17.06 -5.04 -1.43
C ALA A 150 -16.07 -4.60 -2.54
N GLU A 151 -15.74 -3.33 -2.59
CA GLU A 151 -14.79 -2.80 -3.58
C GLU A 151 -13.37 -3.35 -3.36
N LEU A 152 -12.96 -3.52 -2.08
CA LEU A 152 -11.70 -4.19 -1.76
C LEU A 152 -11.69 -5.63 -2.27
N GLY A 153 -12.78 -6.37 -2.05
CA GLY A 153 -12.94 -7.76 -2.51
C GLY A 153 -12.86 -7.89 -4.03
N LEU A 154 -13.58 -7.04 -4.76
CA LEU A 154 -13.57 -7.01 -6.23
C LEU A 154 -12.15 -6.77 -6.79
N LEU A 155 -11.42 -5.81 -6.23
CA LEU A 155 -10.07 -5.48 -6.70
C LEU A 155 -9.00 -6.48 -6.23
N MET A 156 -9.34 -7.41 -5.34
CA MET A 156 -8.45 -8.49 -4.90
C MET A 156 -8.69 -9.80 -5.64
N GLU A 157 -9.43 -9.77 -6.75
CA GLU A 157 -9.63 -10.95 -7.59
C GLU A 157 -8.32 -11.69 -7.88
N GLY A 158 -8.36 -13.03 -7.75
CA GLY A 158 -7.17 -13.89 -7.89
C GLY A 158 -6.22 -13.90 -6.68
N VAL A 159 -6.51 -13.15 -5.62
CA VAL A 159 -5.73 -13.15 -4.36
C VAL A 159 -6.63 -13.55 -3.20
N HIS A 160 -6.41 -14.74 -2.65
CA HIS A 160 -7.17 -15.22 -1.52
C HIS A 160 -6.74 -14.53 -0.22
N ARG A 161 -7.66 -13.82 0.42
CA ARG A 161 -7.51 -13.17 1.72
C ARG A 161 -8.74 -13.45 2.58
N SER A 162 -8.54 -13.49 3.90
CA SER A 162 -9.64 -13.46 4.87
C SER A 162 -9.87 -12.01 5.29
N PHE A 163 -11.13 -11.60 5.29
CA PHE A 163 -11.56 -10.29 5.75
C PHE A 163 -12.30 -10.46 7.07
N VAL A 164 -11.86 -9.73 8.10
CA VAL A 164 -12.65 -9.51 9.32
C VAL A 164 -13.22 -8.12 9.19
N ILE A 165 -14.52 -8.04 8.96
CA ILE A 165 -15.25 -6.79 8.71
C ILE A 165 -15.96 -6.40 9.99
N CYS A 166 -15.60 -5.25 10.53
CA CYS A 166 -16.14 -4.70 11.76
C CYS A 166 -16.99 -3.47 11.41
N GLU A 167 -18.32 -3.63 11.48
CA GLU A 167 -19.30 -2.60 11.15
C GLU A 167 -19.78 -1.89 12.40
N GLU A 168 -20.00 -0.58 12.33
CA GLU A 168 -20.62 0.27 13.35
C GLU A 168 -20.07 0.05 14.77
N LEU A 169 -18.73 -0.10 14.87
CA LEU A 169 -18.03 -0.36 16.14
C LEU A 169 -18.44 0.63 17.23
N GLY A 170 -18.69 0.12 18.44
CA GLY A 170 -19.07 0.89 19.60
C GLY A 170 -20.55 1.31 19.64
N THR A 171 -21.35 0.89 18.67
CA THR A 171 -22.81 1.14 18.68
C THR A 171 -23.60 -0.12 19.03
N GLU A 172 -24.92 0.01 19.25
CA GLU A 172 -25.84 -1.13 19.45
C GLU A 172 -25.98 -2.01 18.20
N HIS A 173 -25.55 -1.52 17.04
CA HIS A 173 -25.58 -2.23 15.75
C HIS A 173 -24.23 -2.82 15.36
N GLU A 174 -23.28 -2.83 16.30
CA GLU A 174 -21.95 -3.41 16.08
C GLU A 174 -22.04 -4.86 15.58
N GLN A 175 -21.36 -5.13 14.47
CA GLN A 175 -21.30 -6.47 13.90
C GLN A 175 -19.89 -6.79 13.43
N VAL A 176 -19.42 -8.01 13.70
CA VAL A 176 -18.15 -8.54 13.21
C VAL A 176 -18.42 -9.76 12.34
N THR A 177 -18.00 -9.70 11.09
CA THR A 177 -18.22 -10.76 10.11
C THR A 177 -16.88 -11.20 9.51
N VAL A 178 -16.65 -12.50 9.43
CA VAL A 178 -15.46 -13.07 8.80
C VAL A 178 -15.86 -13.72 7.47
N VAL A 179 -15.27 -13.25 6.37
CA VAL A 179 -15.51 -13.77 5.03
C VAL A 179 -14.21 -13.85 4.24
N THR A 180 -14.20 -14.59 3.14
CA THR A 180 -13.11 -14.53 2.16
C THR A 180 -13.27 -13.32 1.24
N SER A 181 -12.15 -12.85 0.64
CA SER A 181 -12.16 -11.65 -0.20
C SER A 181 -13.14 -11.74 -1.38
N ASP A 182 -13.31 -12.92 -1.97
CA ASP A 182 -14.27 -13.18 -3.05
C ASP A 182 -15.73 -13.05 -2.58
N LYS A 183 -16.03 -13.42 -1.33
CA LYS A 183 -17.38 -13.32 -0.76
C LYS A 183 -17.72 -11.92 -0.28
N ALA A 184 -16.72 -11.10 0.04
CA ALA A 184 -16.96 -9.72 0.49
C ALA A 184 -17.68 -8.88 -0.58
N ALA A 185 -17.45 -9.15 -1.86
CA ALA A 185 -18.08 -8.47 -2.98
C ALA A 185 -19.59 -8.79 -3.14
N ASP A 186 -20.04 -9.94 -2.61
CA ASP A 186 -21.44 -10.41 -2.74
C ASP A 186 -22.38 -9.77 -1.71
N HIS A 187 -21.85 -8.99 -0.76
CA HIS A 187 -22.62 -8.40 0.34
C HIS A 187 -22.65 -6.88 0.32
N THR A 188 -23.71 -6.34 0.92
CA THR A 188 -23.78 -4.90 1.24
C THR A 188 -23.35 -4.71 2.70
N TRP A 189 -22.40 -3.81 2.91
CA TRP A 189 -21.80 -3.54 4.20
C TRP A 189 -22.23 -2.16 4.72
N ARG A 190 -22.42 -2.05 6.03
CA ARG A 190 -22.81 -0.80 6.67
C ARG A 190 -21.58 0.06 6.99
N ASP A 191 -21.73 1.36 6.84
CA ASP A 191 -20.74 2.36 7.25
C ASP A 191 -21.09 2.95 8.63
N PRO A 192 -20.10 3.32 9.46
CA PRO A 192 -18.65 3.15 9.24
C PRO A 192 -18.19 1.71 9.49
N ASN A 193 -17.17 1.28 8.75
CA ASN A 193 -16.57 -0.02 8.99
C ASN A 193 -15.04 -0.01 8.91
N VAL A 194 -14.42 -1.02 9.52
CA VAL A 194 -12.99 -1.31 9.45
C VAL A 194 -12.83 -2.74 8.94
N VAL A 195 -11.94 -2.96 7.98
CA VAL A 195 -11.63 -4.29 7.45
C VAL A 195 -10.23 -4.70 7.88
N ILE A 196 -10.10 -5.81 8.59
CA ILE A 196 -8.81 -6.44 8.81
C ILE A 196 -8.62 -7.49 7.71
N VAL A 197 -7.62 -7.27 6.86
CA VAL A 197 -7.26 -8.18 5.77
C VAL A 197 -6.12 -9.06 6.23
N ILE A 198 -6.32 -10.37 6.14
CA ILE A 198 -5.35 -11.38 6.57
C ILE A 198 -4.93 -12.20 5.35
N GLY A 199 -3.64 -12.22 5.07
CA GLY A 199 -3.01 -13.05 4.04
C GLY A 199 -2.27 -14.21 4.67
N GLY A 200 -1.97 -15.26 3.94
CA GLY A 200 -1.15 -16.43 4.21
C GLY A 200 -0.63 -16.71 5.63
N PRO A 201 0.07 -17.79 5.88
CA PRO A 201 0.60 -18.06 7.21
C PRO A 201 1.59 -16.96 7.60
N VAL A 202 1.32 -16.33 8.73
CA VAL A 202 2.29 -15.45 9.39
C VAL A 202 3.51 -16.34 9.68
N ALA A 203 4.66 -16.02 9.09
CA ALA A 203 5.89 -16.64 9.51
C ALA A 203 6.01 -16.38 11.01
N ALA A 204 6.04 -17.44 11.81
CA ALA A 204 6.35 -17.36 13.23
C ALA A 204 7.83 -16.95 13.34
N GLY A 205 8.10 -15.69 13.05
CA GLY A 205 9.39 -15.05 13.31
C GLY A 205 9.37 -14.58 14.75
N ASP A 206 10.50 -14.70 15.39
CA ASP A 206 10.80 -14.12 16.69
C ASP A 206 10.82 -12.59 16.54
N SER A 207 9.63 -12.01 16.26
CA SER A 207 9.48 -10.57 16.19
C SER A 207 9.53 -10.07 17.62
N ALA A 208 10.66 -9.48 17.99
CA ALA A 208 10.88 -8.94 19.32
C ALA A 208 9.93 -7.78 19.70
N GLY A 209 8.89 -7.51 18.92
CA GLY A 209 7.85 -6.52 19.22
C GLY A 209 8.39 -5.12 19.54
N TRP A 210 9.55 -4.74 18.96
CA TRP A 210 10.20 -3.47 19.29
C TRP A 210 9.82 -2.33 18.35
N ILE A 211 9.11 -2.64 17.26
CA ILE A 211 8.64 -1.66 16.28
C ILE A 211 7.24 -2.03 15.81
N ALA A 212 6.34 -1.04 15.72
CA ALA A 212 5.01 -1.24 15.15
C ALA A 212 5.04 -1.14 13.63
N GLY A 213 4.15 -1.88 12.95
CA GLY A 213 4.04 -1.95 11.50
C GLY A 213 4.88 -3.09 10.95
N ARG A 214 5.96 -2.81 10.27
CA ARG A 214 6.79 -3.83 9.64
C ARG A 214 7.60 -4.63 10.64
N ASN A 215 7.50 -5.94 10.57
CA ASN A 215 8.50 -6.79 11.16
C ASN A 215 9.81 -6.66 10.36
N PRO A 216 10.92 -6.28 10.99
CA PRO A 216 12.20 -6.31 10.30
C PRO A 216 12.47 -7.74 9.84
N SER A 217 12.74 -7.94 8.54
CA SER A 217 13.02 -9.27 8.01
C SER A 217 14.26 -9.84 8.72
N ALA A 218 14.08 -10.99 9.35
CA ALA A 218 15.21 -11.81 9.80
C ALA A 218 15.89 -12.36 8.53
N GLY A 219 17.16 -12.05 8.31
CA GLY A 219 17.89 -12.56 7.15
C GLY A 219 18.93 -11.59 6.60
N PRO A 220 19.53 -11.90 5.44
CA PRO A 220 20.52 -11.05 4.82
C PRO A 220 19.98 -9.63 4.57
N ARG A 221 20.79 -8.63 4.92
CA ARG A 221 20.45 -7.21 4.73
C ARG A 221 20.97 -6.76 3.36
N GLY A 222 20.20 -5.93 2.68
CA GLY A 222 20.54 -5.36 1.38
C GLY A 222 19.28 -4.98 0.60
N TRP A 223 19.39 -4.05 -0.31
CA TRP A 223 18.33 -3.71 -1.27
C TRP A 223 18.12 -4.86 -2.25
N THR A 224 19.22 -5.52 -2.65
CA THR A 224 19.26 -6.78 -3.38
C THR A 224 19.94 -7.84 -2.54
N LEU A 225 19.41 -9.05 -2.57
CA LEU A 225 20.03 -10.17 -1.87
C LEU A 225 21.08 -10.85 -2.75
N PRO A 226 22.12 -11.46 -2.17
CA PRO A 226 23.13 -12.21 -2.91
C PRO A 226 22.53 -13.34 -3.78
N ALA A 227 23.19 -13.66 -4.89
CA ALA A 227 22.74 -14.71 -5.81
C ALA A 227 22.50 -16.07 -5.14
N GLY A 228 23.31 -16.41 -4.12
CA GLY A 228 23.17 -17.65 -3.35
C GLY A 228 21.84 -17.83 -2.63
N GLU A 229 21.10 -16.72 -2.40
CA GLU A 229 19.75 -16.78 -1.81
C GLU A 229 18.71 -17.34 -2.77
N TYR A 230 19.00 -17.39 -4.08
CA TYR A 230 18.08 -17.74 -5.15
C TYR A 230 18.45 -19.02 -5.92
N GLY A 231 19.39 -19.83 -5.37
CA GLY A 231 19.74 -21.13 -5.95
C GLY A 231 20.89 -21.12 -6.95
N GLY A 232 21.62 -20.04 -7.07
CA GLY A 232 22.98 -20.01 -7.64
C GLY A 232 23.13 -19.76 -9.12
N ASP A 233 22.35 -20.36 -10.00
CA ASP A 233 22.46 -20.14 -11.45
C ASP A 233 21.43 -19.12 -11.93
N LEU A 234 21.84 -17.85 -11.87
CA LEU A 234 20.97 -16.72 -12.25
C LEU A 234 21.23 -16.32 -13.70
N GLY A 235 20.14 -16.06 -14.43
CA GLY A 235 20.21 -15.45 -15.75
C GLY A 235 20.88 -14.07 -15.72
N GLU A 236 21.39 -13.58 -16.86
CA GLU A 236 22.14 -12.32 -16.94
C GLU A 236 21.38 -11.13 -16.34
N GLY A 237 20.07 -11.03 -16.59
CA GLY A 237 19.20 -9.98 -16.03
C GLY A 237 18.87 -10.13 -14.56
N GLU A 238 19.20 -11.25 -13.94
CA GLU A 238 19.01 -11.54 -12.51
C GLU A 238 20.29 -11.38 -11.70
N ARG A 239 21.44 -11.20 -12.34
CA ARG A 239 22.72 -10.95 -11.66
C ARG A 239 22.61 -9.70 -10.81
N GLU A 240 23.23 -9.74 -9.64
CA GLU A 240 23.09 -8.70 -8.62
C GLU A 240 23.36 -7.27 -9.16
N PRO A 241 24.41 -6.97 -9.94
CA PRO A 241 24.67 -5.62 -10.43
C PRO A 241 23.55 -5.11 -11.37
N VAL A 242 23.01 -5.96 -12.23
CA VAL A 242 21.91 -5.62 -13.15
C VAL A 242 20.61 -5.43 -12.35
N ARG A 243 20.30 -6.36 -11.48
CA ARG A 243 19.10 -6.34 -10.64
C ARG A 243 19.08 -5.12 -9.71
N THR A 244 20.22 -4.79 -9.08
CA THR A 244 20.39 -3.58 -8.27
C THR A 244 20.09 -2.33 -9.09
N GLY A 245 20.64 -2.23 -10.30
CA GLY A 245 20.37 -1.13 -11.21
C GLY A 245 18.91 -1.05 -11.64
N GLN A 246 18.26 -2.19 -11.89
CA GLN A 246 16.83 -2.26 -12.21
C GLN A 246 15.97 -1.77 -11.05
N LEU A 247 16.21 -2.26 -9.82
CA LEU A 247 15.49 -1.83 -8.63
C LEU A 247 15.66 -0.35 -8.34
N ALA A 248 16.89 0.18 -8.44
CA ALA A 248 17.19 1.58 -8.21
C ALA A 248 16.45 2.51 -9.19
N ARG A 249 16.33 2.11 -10.47
CA ARG A 249 15.64 2.90 -11.50
C ARG A 249 14.13 2.73 -11.45
N LEU A 250 13.66 1.54 -11.08
CA LEU A 250 12.23 1.27 -10.93
C LEU A 250 11.66 1.92 -9.67
N GLY A 251 12.39 1.86 -8.55
CA GLY A 251 12.02 2.43 -7.24
C GLY A 251 10.69 1.90 -6.73
N PRO A 252 10.48 0.57 -6.64
CA PRO A 252 9.24 0.02 -6.13
C PRO A 252 9.07 0.34 -4.65
N GLY A 253 7.83 0.56 -4.21
CA GLY A 253 7.55 0.90 -2.82
C GLY A 253 6.14 0.55 -2.36
N LEU A 254 5.85 0.90 -1.13
CA LEU A 254 4.55 0.64 -0.50
C LEU A 254 3.41 1.27 -1.30
N GLY A 255 2.43 0.47 -1.66
CA GLY A 255 1.27 0.88 -2.44
C GLY A 255 1.44 0.79 -3.95
N ASP A 256 2.63 0.45 -4.47
CA ASP A 256 2.84 0.16 -5.88
C ASP A 256 2.45 -1.28 -6.21
N LEU A 257 1.95 -1.51 -7.42
CA LEU A 257 1.83 -2.81 -8.05
C LEU A 257 2.95 -2.97 -9.08
N VAL A 258 3.83 -3.92 -8.83
CA VAL A 258 4.95 -4.29 -9.70
C VAL A 258 4.57 -5.50 -10.54
N TRP A 259 4.77 -5.44 -11.84
CA TRP A 259 4.88 -6.65 -12.65
C TRP A 259 6.35 -7.01 -12.83
N ASP A 260 6.68 -8.28 -12.59
CA ASP A 260 7.96 -8.89 -12.95
C ASP A 260 7.74 -9.92 -14.05
N ILE A 261 7.92 -9.50 -15.31
CA ILE A 261 7.65 -10.31 -16.49
C ILE A 261 8.90 -11.05 -16.91
N GLY A 262 8.84 -12.39 -16.88
CA GLY A 262 10.00 -13.27 -16.96
C GLY A 262 10.73 -13.30 -15.63
N CYS A 263 10.04 -13.75 -14.58
CA CYS A 263 10.51 -13.68 -13.20
C CYS A 263 11.67 -14.64 -12.87
N GLY A 264 11.86 -15.69 -13.64
CA GLY A 264 13.02 -16.60 -13.55
C GLY A 264 13.20 -17.27 -12.20
N SER A 265 14.20 -16.86 -11.44
CA SER A 265 14.48 -17.33 -10.09
C SER A 265 13.59 -16.68 -9.02
N GLY A 266 12.88 -15.61 -9.36
CA GLY A 266 12.12 -14.77 -8.44
C GLY A 266 12.97 -13.74 -7.67
N ALA A 267 14.24 -13.57 -8.03
CA ALA A 267 15.15 -12.67 -7.32
C ALA A 267 14.67 -11.23 -7.33
N PHE A 268 14.30 -10.69 -8.50
CA PHE A 268 13.78 -9.33 -8.60
C PHE A 268 12.43 -9.18 -7.90
N ALA A 269 11.50 -10.13 -8.14
CA ALA A 269 10.19 -10.14 -7.50
C ALA A 269 10.29 -10.11 -5.97
N THR A 270 11.18 -10.94 -5.41
CA THR A 270 11.42 -11.00 -3.95
C THR A 270 11.99 -9.70 -3.42
N ASP A 271 13.00 -9.12 -4.08
CA ASP A 271 13.62 -7.86 -3.65
C ASP A 271 12.61 -6.70 -3.72
N ALA A 272 11.74 -6.64 -4.75
CA ALA A 272 10.68 -5.66 -4.86
C ALA A 272 9.61 -5.83 -3.77
N ALA A 273 9.20 -7.06 -3.46
CA ALA A 273 8.26 -7.35 -2.38
C ALA A 273 8.84 -6.99 -1.00
N ARG A 274 10.14 -7.25 -0.76
CA ARG A 274 10.83 -6.81 0.46
C ARG A 274 10.87 -5.28 0.62
N ALA A 275 10.83 -4.54 -0.48
CA ALA A 275 10.66 -3.08 -0.45
C ALA A 275 9.22 -2.65 -0.09
N GLY A 276 8.28 -3.59 0.06
CA GLY A 276 6.89 -3.35 0.45
C GLY A 276 5.93 -3.16 -0.72
N ALA A 277 6.35 -3.41 -1.96
CA ALA A 277 5.47 -3.36 -3.11
C ALA A 277 4.64 -4.65 -3.24
N ALA A 278 3.43 -4.54 -3.78
CA ALA A 278 2.71 -5.70 -4.31
C ALA A 278 3.38 -6.19 -5.58
N VAL A 279 3.55 -7.50 -5.74
CA VAL A 279 4.23 -8.07 -6.90
C VAL A 279 3.35 -9.11 -7.58
N ILE A 280 3.25 -9.03 -8.90
CA ILE A 280 2.78 -10.10 -9.75
C ILE A 280 3.98 -10.57 -10.58
N ALA A 281 4.46 -11.77 -10.28
CA ALA A 281 5.54 -12.43 -10.98
C ALA A 281 4.98 -13.35 -12.07
N VAL A 282 5.43 -13.16 -13.30
CA VAL A 282 4.92 -13.89 -14.47
C VAL A 282 6.06 -14.65 -15.13
N ASP A 283 5.85 -15.93 -15.44
CA ASP A 283 6.76 -16.69 -16.28
C ASP A 283 6.01 -17.76 -17.08
N HIS A 284 6.51 -18.06 -18.27
CA HIS A 284 5.99 -19.15 -19.11
C HIS A 284 6.52 -20.53 -18.69
N ASP A 285 7.63 -20.55 -17.93
CA ASP A 285 8.23 -21.77 -17.40
C ASP A 285 7.69 -22.07 -16.00
N ARG A 286 7.05 -23.24 -15.84
CA ARG A 286 6.53 -23.71 -14.54
C ARG A 286 7.62 -23.87 -13.49
N HIS A 287 8.85 -24.21 -13.90
CA HIS A 287 9.98 -24.34 -12.98
C HIS A 287 10.44 -22.97 -12.47
N ALA A 288 10.40 -21.94 -13.30
CA ALA A 288 10.64 -20.57 -12.88
C ALA A 288 9.58 -20.11 -11.85
N CYS A 289 8.30 -20.36 -12.12
CA CYS A 289 7.22 -20.09 -11.17
C CYS A 289 7.45 -20.80 -9.81
N ALA A 290 7.85 -22.08 -9.85
CA ALA A 290 8.13 -22.85 -8.65
C ALA A 290 9.34 -22.32 -7.87
N ARG A 291 10.41 -21.89 -8.57
CA ARG A 291 11.57 -21.22 -7.92
C ARG A 291 11.16 -19.90 -7.27
N THR A 292 10.36 -19.10 -7.97
CA THR A 292 9.82 -17.84 -7.44
C THR A 292 8.97 -18.07 -6.18
N ASP A 293 8.11 -19.09 -6.16
CA ASP A 293 7.32 -19.44 -4.98
C ASP A 293 8.21 -19.87 -3.79
N ALA A 294 9.24 -20.67 -4.07
CA ALA A 294 10.21 -21.07 -3.05
C ALA A 294 10.99 -19.87 -2.49
N ALA A 295 11.39 -18.92 -3.34
CA ALA A 295 12.04 -17.69 -2.92
C ALA A 295 11.12 -16.82 -2.06
N ALA A 296 9.85 -16.64 -2.47
CA ALA A 296 8.86 -15.90 -1.71
C ALA A 296 8.67 -16.47 -0.30
N ARG A 297 8.50 -17.78 -0.19
CA ARG A 297 8.37 -18.47 1.11
C ARG A 297 9.61 -18.34 1.97
N ARG A 298 10.79 -18.53 1.36
CA ARG A 298 12.07 -18.43 2.07
C ARG A 298 12.30 -17.07 2.71
N HIS A 299 11.90 -16.02 2.02
CA HIS A 299 12.09 -14.64 2.46
C HIS A 299 10.83 -14.02 3.12
N GLY A 300 9.78 -14.81 3.35
CA GLY A 300 8.58 -14.39 4.07
C GLY A 300 7.81 -13.25 3.37
N VAL A 301 7.89 -13.14 2.04
CA VAL A 301 7.19 -12.11 1.27
C VAL A 301 5.94 -12.65 0.60
N GLN A 302 4.95 -11.77 0.41
CA GLN A 302 3.71 -12.09 -0.29
C GLN A 302 3.81 -11.61 -1.74
N MET A 303 3.44 -12.47 -2.69
CA MET A 303 3.31 -12.11 -4.10
C MET A 303 2.34 -13.04 -4.82
N GLN A 304 1.81 -12.59 -5.93
CA GLN A 304 1.02 -13.42 -6.84
C GLN A 304 1.96 -13.96 -7.93
N ILE A 305 1.91 -15.27 -8.18
CA ILE A 305 2.72 -15.92 -9.22
C ILE A 305 1.77 -16.44 -10.28
N VAL A 306 2.00 -16.03 -11.52
CA VAL A 306 1.16 -16.32 -12.67
C VAL A 306 1.97 -17.09 -13.71
N HIS A 307 1.57 -18.33 -13.98
CA HIS A 307 2.12 -19.12 -15.06
C HIS A 307 1.44 -18.74 -16.37
N GLY A 308 2.21 -18.21 -17.32
CA GLY A 308 1.69 -17.82 -18.62
C GLY A 308 2.72 -17.10 -19.47
N ALA A 309 2.49 -17.09 -20.77
CA ALA A 309 3.37 -16.42 -21.73
C ALA A 309 2.94 -14.96 -21.93
N ALA A 310 3.88 -14.02 -21.78
CA ALA A 310 3.70 -12.65 -22.23
C ALA A 310 3.94 -12.57 -23.76
N PRO A 311 3.18 -11.75 -24.51
CA PRO A 311 2.27 -10.73 -24.01
C PRO A 311 0.85 -11.18 -23.64
N GLN A 312 0.39 -12.37 -24.04
CA GLN A 312 -1.01 -12.80 -23.97
C GLN A 312 -1.57 -12.75 -22.54
N ILE A 313 -0.79 -13.20 -21.56
CA ILE A 313 -1.23 -13.25 -20.16
C ILE A 313 -1.48 -11.87 -19.56
N LEU A 314 -0.87 -10.81 -20.12
CA LEU A 314 -0.93 -9.45 -19.57
C LEU A 314 -2.34 -8.86 -19.58
N GLU A 315 -3.21 -9.33 -20.50
CA GLU A 315 -4.59 -8.85 -20.61
C GLU A 315 -5.43 -9.18 -19.38
N ASN A 316 -5.08 -10.24 -18.67
CA ASN A 316 -5.82 -10.73 -17.50
C ASN A 316 -5.25 -10.19 -16.16
N LEU A 317 -4.27 -9.31 -16.21
CA LEU A 317 -3.63 -8.77 -15.01
C LEU A 317 -4.16 -7.36 -14.68
N PRO A 318 -4.28 -7.01 -13.39
CA PRO A 318 -4.60 -5.65 -13.01
C PRO A 318 -3.49 -4.69 -13.44
N GLU A 319 -3.86 -3.45 -13.77
CA GLU A 319 -2.93 -2.42 -14.26
C GLU A 319 -1.72 -2.20 -13.33
N PRO A 320 -0.47 -2.27 -13.83
CA PRO A 320 0.71 -2.07 -13.02
C PRO A 320 1.02 -0.58 -12.79
N ASP A 321 1.70 -0.28 -11.68
CA ASP A 321 2.30 1.04 -11.48
C ASP A 321 3.70 1.11 -12.10
N VAL A 322 4.47 0.05 -11.94
CA VAL A 322 5.82 -0.08 -12.48
C VAL A 322 6.08 -1.52 -12.95
N VAL A 323 6.93 -1.69 -13.96
CA VAL A 323 7.16 -3.01 -14.59
C VAL A 323 8.65 -3.26 -14.81
N ARG A 324 9.10 -4.44 -14.44
CA ARG A 324 10.36 -5.01 -14.91
C ARG A 324 10.06 -6.06 -15.98
N VAL A 325 10.75 -5.97 -17.11
CA VAL A 325 10.73 -6.97 -18.18
C VAL A 325 12.08 -7.70 -18.20
N GLY A 326 12.07 -8.97 -17.78
CA GLY A 326 13.24 -9.83 -17.70
C GLY A 326 13.51 -10.65 -18.96
N GLY A 327 12.54 -10.71 -19.88
CA GLY A 327 12.64 -11.50 -21.10
C GLY A 327 11.58 -11.15 -22.13
N GLY A 328 11.60 -11.80 -23.29
CA GLY A 328 10.60 -11.63 -24.37
C GLY A 328 10.88 -10.46 -25.33
N GLY A 329 11.96 -9.68 -25.10
CA GLY A 329 12.44 -8.66 -26.04
C GLY A 329 11.45 -7.52 -26.29
N ALA A 330 11.61 -6.85 -27.43
CA ALA A 330 10.84 -5.64 -27.79
C ALA A 330 9.33 -5.86 -27.86
N ALA A 331 8.87 -7.06 -28.25
CA ALA A 331 7.44 -7.35 -28.34
C ALA A 331 6.74 -7.34 -26.99
N VAL A 332 7.37 -7.92 -25.94
CA VAL A 332 6.83 -7.88 -24.58
C VAL A 332 6.93 -6.46 -24.00
N VAL A 333 8.03 -5.76 -24.27
CA VAL A 333 8.19 -4.36 -23.83
C VAL A 333 7.10 -3.47 -24.44
N SER A 334 6.77 -3.65 -25.75
CA SER A 334 5.68 -2.92 -26.41
C SER A 334 4.33 -3.18 -25.73
N ALA A 335 3.98 -4.43 -25.51
CA ALA A 335 2.73 -4.79 -24.86
C ALA A 335 2.62 -4.27 -23.41
N VAL A 336 3.76 -4.24 -22.70
CA VAL A 336 3.83 -3.60 -21.37
C VAL A 336 3.66 -2.08 -21.47
N ALA A 337 4.29 -1.44 -22.47
CA ALA A 337 4.21 0.00 -22.67
C ALA A 337 2.78 0.47 -23.02
N ASP A 338 2.00 -0.36 -23.72
CA ASP A 338 0.58 -0.11 -24.01
C ASP A 338 -0.26 -0.02 -22.72
N ARG A 339 0.12 -0.72 -21.65
CA ARG A 339 -0.52 -0.64 -20.32
C ARG A 339 -0.14 0.64 -19.57
N ARG A 340 0.79 1.43 -20.09
CA ARG A 340 1.20 2.74 -19.61
C ARG A 340 1.63 2.79 -18.14
N PRO A 341 2.44 1.85 -17.63
CA PRO A 341 2.99 1.98 -16.28
C PRO A 341 3.85 3.25 -16.17
N GLN A 342 3.99 3.78 -14.98
CA GLN A 342 4.78 4.98 -14.75
C GLN A 342 6.26 4.80 -15.13
N ARG A 343 6.79 3.59 -14.85
CA ARG A 343 8.18 3.24 -15.13
C ARG A 343 8.28 1.81 -15.65
N ILE A 344 9.19 1.63 -16.59
CA ILE A 344 9.57 0.32 -17.13
C ILE A 344 11.09 0.18 -17.02
N VAL A 345 11.56 -0.96 -16.53
CA VAL A 345 12.97 -1.33 -16.60
C VAL A 345 13.13 -2.67 -17.31
N THR A 346 14.22 -2.77 -18.08
CA THR A 346 14.60 -4.01 -18.75
C THR A 346 16.10 -4.05 -18.98
N HIS A 347 16.60 -5.15 -19.51
CA HIS A 347 17.99 -5.28 -19.91
C HIS A 347 18.09 -5.89 -21.30
N ALA A 348 19.24 -5.71 -21.93
CA ALA A 348 19.58 -6.35 -23.20
C ALA A 348 21.04 -6.77 -23.18
N ALA A 349 21.35 -7.92 -23.81
CA ALA A 349 22.70 -8.44 -23.92
C ALA A 349 23.51 -7.75 -25.02
N THR A 350 22.85 -7.19 -26.04
CA THR A 350 23.49 -6.57 -27.20
C THR A 350 23.02 -5.10 -27.38
N ARG A 351 23.86 -4.30 -28.03
CA ARG A 351 23.54 -2.92 -28.38
C ARG A 351 22.33 -2.82 -29.29
N ASP A 352 22.25 -3.69 -30.31
CA ASP A 352 21.14 -3.66 -31.27
C ASP A 352 19.79 -3.97 -30.60
N ALA A 353 19.76 -4.93 -29.69
CA ALA A 353 18.58 -5.22 -28.89
C ALA A 353 18.21 -4.06 -27.97
N ALA A 354 19.20 -3.43 -27.35
CA ALA A 354 18.99 -2.24 -26.50
C ALA A 354 18.43 -1.06 -27.32
N GLU A 355 18.97 -0.81 -28.51
CA GLU A 355 18.49 0.25 -29.39
C GLU A 355 17.05 0.02 -29.85
N LEU A 356 16.70 -1.22 -30.23
CA LEU A 356 15.35 -1.60 -30.62
C LEU A 356 14.34 -1.37 -29.49
N VAL A 357 14.67 -1.81 -28.28
CA VAL A 357 13.83 -1.61 -27.09
C VAL A 357 13.72 -0.13 -26.75
N GLY A 358 14.82 0.60 -26.82
CA GLY A 358 14.84 2.05 -26.53
C GLY A 358 13.96 2.85 -27.48
N ARG A 359 14.01 2.57 -28.78
CA ARG A 359 13.14 3.18 -29.79
C ARG A 359 11.67 2.86 -29.53
N ASN A 360 11.36 1.59 -29.26
CA ASN A 360 10.01 1.14 -28.94
C ASN A 360 9.43 1.91 -27.74
N LEU A 361 10.15 2.02 -26.63
CA LEU A 361 9.73 2.80 -25.47
C LEU A 361 9.52 4.29 -25.79
N THR A 362 10.40 4.87 -26.64
CA THR A 362 10.28 6.27 -27.06
C THR A 362 9.02 6.50 -27.89
N GLU A 363 8.69 5.60 -28.80
CA GLU A 363 7.47 5.64 -29.61
C GLU A 363 6.20 5.58 -28.76
N HIS A 364 6.25 4.88 -27.60
CA HIS A 364 5.16 4.86 -26.62
C HIS A 364 5.15 6.07 -25.67
N GLY A 365 6.06 7.05 -25.91
CA GLY A 365 6.08 8.31 -25.17
C GLY A 365 6.88 8.29 -23.86
N TYR A 366 7.71 7.28 -23.65
CA TYR A 366 8.61 7.24 -22.50
C TYR A 366 9.88 8.07 -22.73
N ARG A 367 10.34 8.76 -21.68
CA ARG A 367 11.72 9.25 -21.63
C ARG A 367 12.62 8.08 -21.28
N VAL A 368 13.52 7.74 -22.19
CA VAL A 368 14.36 6.54 -22.10
C VAL A 368 15.77 6.90 -21.69
N GLU A 369 16.33 6.14 -20.77
CA GLU A 369 17.73 6.13 -20.42
C GLU A 369 18.30 4.73 -20.63
N CYS A 370 19.52 4.66 -21.20
CA CYS A 370 20.27 3.42 -21.37
C CYS A 370 21.66 3.57 -20.77
N ALA A 371 22.08 2.59 -19.97
CA ALA A 371 23.42 2.52 -19.43
C ALA A 371 24.04 1.14 -19.73
N LEU A 372 25.32 1.16 -20.14
CA LEU A 372 26.12 -0.05 -20.23
C LEU A 372 26.69 -0.36 -18.85
N LEU A 373 26.30 -1.50 -18.29
CA LEU A 373 26.83 -2.04 -17.05
C LEU A 373 27.89 -3.10 -17.38
N GLN A 374 29.07 -2.93 -16.82
CA GLN A 374 30.13 -3.92 -16.88
C GLN A 374 30.50 -4.30 -15.45
N SER A 375 30.42 -5.58 -15.14
CA SER A 375 30.79 -6.13 -13.85
C SER A 375 31.89 -7.16 -14.00
N VAL A 376 32.89 -7.10 -13.14
CA VAL A 376 33.96 -8.09 -13.05
C VAL A 376 34.01 -8.59 -11.61
N GLU A 377 33.70 -9.86 -11.41
CA GLU A 377 33.84 -10.51 -10.11
C GLU A 377 35.28 -11.03 -9.97
N LEU A 378 35.91 -10.72 -8.86
CA LEU A 378 37.26 -11.15 -8.56
C LEU A 378 37.26 -12.25 -7.48
N ASP A 379 38.12 -13.25 -7.66
CA ASP A 379 38.53 -14.11 -6.54
C ASP A 379 39.43 -13.28 -5.63
N THR A 380 38.92 -12.95 -4.43
CA THR A 380 39.65 -12.10 -3.49
C THR A 380 40.87 -12.78 -2.83
N ARG A 381 41.05 -14.10 -2.99
CA ARG A 381 42.23 -14.80 -2.53
C ARG A 381 43.41 -14.63 -3.49
N ALA A 382 43.12 -14.78 -4.80
CA ALA A 382 44.12 -14.69 -5.85
C ALA A 382 44.13 -13.34 -6.57
N TRP A 383 43.12 -12.52 -6.36
CA TRP A 383 42.87 -11.24 -7.10
C TRP A 383 42.83 -11.46 -8.61
N THR A 384 42.31 -12.61 -9.04
CA THR A 384 42.11 -12.93 -10.45
C THR A 384 40.62 -12.76 -10.83
N GLU A 385 40.39 -12.50 -12.09
CA GLU A 385 39.03 -12.44 -12.64
C GLU A 385 38.36 -13.81 -12.54
N LYS A 386 37.21 -13.87 -11.89
CA LYS A 386 36.39 -15.04 -11.77
C LYS A 386 35.30 -15.06 -12.83
N GLU A 387 34.64 -13.92 -13.02
CA GLU A 387 33.55 -13.76 -13.98
C GLU A 387 33.44 -12.33 -14.47
N ARG A 388 33.06 -12.19 -15.73
CA ARG A 388 32.78 -10.89 -16.37
C ARG A 388 31.39 -10.91 -16.99
N SER A 389 30.60 -9.86 -16.76
CA SER A 389 29.33 -9.67 -17.42
C SER A 389 29.18 -8.27 -17.99
N VAL A 390 28.45 -8.15 -19.09
CA VAL A 390 28.13 -6.89 -19.75
C VAL A 390 26.64 -6.89 -20.09
N ALA A 391 25.91 -5.88 -19.63
CA ALA A 391 24.50 -5.74 -19.93
C ALA A 391 24.13 -4.29 -20.21
N PHE A 392 23.23 -4.05 -21.15
CA PHE A 392 22.59 -2.76 -21.34
C PHE A 392 21.36 -2.68 -20.44
N LEU A 393 21.37 -1.75 -19.50
CA LEU A 393 20.23 -1.48 -18.63
C LEU A 393 19.42 -0.31 -19.21
N LEU A 394 18.16 -0.58 -19.54
CA LEU A 394 17.23 0.42 -20.04
C LEU A 394 16.18 0.77 -18.99
N SER A 395 15.82 2.04 -18.92
CA SER A 395 14.69 2.51 -18.13
C SER A 395 13.88 3.52 -18.92
N GLY A 396 12.57 3.37 -18.91
CA GLY A 396 11.61 4.30 -19.46
C GLY A 396 10.76 4.92 -18.34
N VAL A 397 10.60 6.23 -18.37
CA VAL A 397 9.73 6.96 -17.43
C VAL A 397 8.69 7.73 -18.22
N LEU A 398 7.41 7.50 -17.90
CA LEU A 398 6.31 8.30 -18.46
C LEU A 398 6.36 9.70 -17.84
N PRO A 399 6.46 10.76 -18.66
CA PRO A 399 6.38 12.13 -18.16
C PRO A 399 5.05 12.33 -17.40
N ALA A 400 5.10 13.01 -16.27
CA ALA A 400 3.88 13.40 -15.58
C ALA A 400 3.02 14.23 -16.56
N ARG A 401 1.75 13.86 -16.74
CA ARG A 401 0.81 14.73 -17.46
C ARG A 401 0.80 16.05 -16.72
N GLY A 402 1.19 17.14 -17.38
CA GLY A 402 1.15 18.49 -16.81
C GLY A 402 -0.21 18.71 -16.13
N ARG A 403 -0.15 19.15 -14.86
CA ARG A 403 -1.33 19.53 -14.07
C ARG A 403 -1.95 20.79 -14.65
#